data_c7ed2709d2e7d6066eebf18c1e22c7cd
#
_entry.id   c7ed2709d2e7d6066eebf18c1e22c7cd
#
_cell.length_a   1.000
_cell.length_b   1.000
_cell.length_c   1.000
_cell.angle_alpha   90.00
_cell.angle_beta   90.00
_cell.angle_gamma   90.00
#
_symmetry.space_group_name_H-M   'P 1'
#
loop_
_entity.id
_entity.type
_entity.pdbx_description
1 polymer ?
#
loop_
_entity_poly.entity_id
_entity_poly.type
_entity_poly.pdbx_seq_one_letter_code
_entity_poly.pdbx_strand_id
1 'polypeptide(L)'
;WDKLGAEYFDKTKLDPQKMVYGAIKGMVAAIGDPYTVFLPPEEQKRTQEDLGGEFEGVGIQIGFKGSQLVVVAPLEGTPAEKAGIKAGDFIVGIKDQDKKIERGTLGITLPDAVDLIRGPAGSQVTLVLTRKGKDEPLEVELTRTKITVPSVKLAFVGPGNKVAHLKLLRFGELTNGE
;
A
#
# COMPACT_ATOMS: atom_id res chain seq x y z
N TRP A 1 -18.77 -12.16 -24.15
CA TRP A 1 -17.49 -12.73 -23.75
C TRP A 1 -16.72 -13.23 -24.97
N ASP A 2 -17.28 -14.19 -25.71
CA ASP A 2 -16.64 -14.87 -26.85
C ASP A 2 -16.23 -13.88 -27.94
N LYS A 3 -17.06 -12.86 -28.19
CA LYS A 3 -16.79 -11.81 -29.16
C LYS A 3 -15.57 -10.95 -28.77
N LEU A 4 -15.39 -10.61 -27.51
CA LEU A 4 -14.21 -9.90 -27.03
C LEU A 4 -12.94 -10.75 -27.21
N GLY A 5 -13.00 -12.04 -26.86
CA GLY A 5 -11.88 -12.96 -27.07
C GLY A 5 -11.50 -13.17 -28.53
N ALA A 6 -12.50 -13.09 -29.43
CA ALA A 6 -12.28 -13.28 -30.87
C ALA A 6 -11.78 -12.00 -31.56
N GLU A 7 -12.38 -10.84 -31.29
CA GLU A 7 -12.23 -9.61 -32.09
C GLU A 7 -11.28 -8.57 -31.47
N TYR A 8 -10.94 -8.67 -30.17
CA TYR A 8 -10.05 -7.69 -29.58
C TYR A 8 -8.61 -7.84 -30.12
N PHE A 9 -8.05 -6.73 -30.58
CA PHE A 9 -6.77 -6.76 -31.34
C PHE A 9 -5.56 -7.16 -30.49
N ASP A 10 -5.53 -6.80 -29.21
CA ASP A 10 -4.42 -7.09 -28.28
C ASP A 10 -4.84 -8.13 -27.23
N LYS A 11 -4.75 -9.40 -27.62
CA LYS A 11 -5.18 -10.51 -26.75
C LYS A 11 -4.34 -10.65 -25.48
N THR A 12 -3.14 -10.05 -25.44
CA THR A 12 -2.27 -10.08 -24.26
C THR A 12 -2.84 -9.27 -23.09
N LYS A 13 -3.76 -8.35 -23.35
CA LYS A 13 -4.46 -7.54 -22.35
C LYS A 13 -5.74 -8.18 -21.82
N LEU A 14 -6.18 -9.26 -22.41
CA LEU A 14 -7.38 -9.97 -21.98
C LEU A 14 -7.04 -10.89 -20.80
N ASP A 15 -7.34 -10.44 -19.60
CA ASP A 15 -7.30 -11.25 -18.39
C ASP A 15 -8.73 -11.68 -18.02
N PRO A 16 -9.07 -12.96 -18.20
CA PRO A 16 -10.42 -13.45 -17.94
C PRO A 16 -10.90 -13.18 -16.51
N GLN A 17 -10.02 -13.33 -15.53
CA GLN A 17 -10.35 -13.15 -14.13
C GLN A 17 -10.63 -11.69 -13.80
N LYS A 18 -9.77 -10.77 -14.27
CA LYS A 18 -9.99 -9.32 -14.11
C LYS A 18 -11.27 -8.86 -14.80
N MET A 19 -11.56 -9.41 -15.98
CA MET A 19 -12.78 -9.08 -16.71
C MET A 19 -14.03 -9.56 -16.00
N VAL A 20 -14.03 -10.78 -15.43
CA VAL A 20 -15.15 -11.30 -14.61
C VAL A 20 -15.36 -10.41 -13.37
N TYR A 21 -14.31 -10.09 -12.64
CA TYR A 21 -14.42 -9.22 -11.47
C TYR A 21 -14.90 -7.81 -11.84
N GLY A 22 -14.43 -7.28 -12.97
CA GLY A 22 -14.91 -6.00 -13.50
C GLY A 22 -16.41 -6.01 -13.84
N ALA A 23 -16.89 -7.09 -14.45
CA ALA A 23 -18.31 -7.26 -14.76
C ALA A 23 -19.16 -7.34 -13.48
N ILE A 24 -18.72 -8.11 -12.47
CA ILE A 24 -19.43 -8.21 -11.18
C ILE A 24 -19.42 -6.84 -10.47
N LYS A 25 -18.29 -6.13 -10.44
CA LYS A 25 -18.21 -4.75 -9.88
C LYS A 25 -19.21 -3.82 -10.58
N GLY A 26 -19.29 -3.88 -11.91
CA GLY A 26 -20.24 -3.07 -12.69
C GLY A 26 -21.70 -3.40 -12.39
N MET A 27 -22.04 -4.67 -12.27
CA MET A 27 -23.40 -5.10 -11.89
C MET A 27 -23.78 -4.60 -10.50
N VAL A 28 -22.91 -4.76 -9.52
CA VAL A 28 -23.15 -4.30 -8.15
C VAL A 28 -23.24 -2.77 -8.09
N ALA A 29 -22.37 -2.06 -8.79
CA ALA A 29 -22.41 -0.59 -8.87
C ALA A 29 -23.72 -0.07 -9.49
N ALA A 30 -24.33 -0.81 -10.40
CA ALA A 30 -25.61 -0.44 -11.02
C ALA A 30 -26.81 -0.42 -10.05
N ILE A 31 -26.67 -1.03 -8.86
CA ILE A 31 -27.66 -0.95 -7.78
C ILE A 31 -27.78 0.48 -7.24
N GLY A 32 -26.71 1.29 -7.34
CA GLY A 32 -26.69 2.68 -6.89
C GLY A 32 -26.55 2.85 -5.36
N ASP A 33 -26.32 1.77 -4.63
CA ASP A 33 -26.06 1.82 -3.18
C ASP A 33 -24.56 1.95 -2.93
N PRO A 34 -24.07 3.07 -2.33
CA PRO A 34 -22.66 3.29 -2.08
C PRO A 34 -22.03 2.35 -1.02
N TYR A 35 -22.87 1.67 -0.25
CA TYR A 35 -22.41 0.72 0.78
C TYR A 35 -22.36 -0.72 0.28
N THR A 36 -22.96 -1.01 -0.86
CA THR A 36 -22.92 -2.33 -1.48
C THR A 36 -21.79 -2.39 -2.50
N VAL A 37 -20.73 -3.12 -2.18
CA VAL A 37 -19.55 -3.25 -3.05
C VAL A 37 -19.15 -4.71 -3.21
N PHE A 38 -18.68 -5.08 -4.40
CA PHE A 38 -18.01 -6.35 -4.62
C PHE A 38 -16.51 -6.15 -4.46
N LEU A 39 -15.90 -6.89 -3.55
CA LEU A 39 -14.46 -6.95 -3.37
C LEU A 39 -13.93 -8.28 -3.90
N PRO A 40 -13.03 -8.28 -4.90
CA PRO A 40 -12.27 -9.47 -5.25
C PRO A 40 -11.54 -10.06 -4.03
N PRO A 41 -11.20 -11.35 -4.02
CA PRO A 41 -10.59 -11.99 -2.84
C PRO A 41 -9.36 -11.28 -2.28
N GLU A 42 -8.50 -10.76 -3.16
CA GLU A 42 -7.32 -10.01 -2.74
C GLU A 42 -7.66 -8.66 -2.10
N GLU A 43 -8.64 -7.94 -2.65
CA GLU A 43 -9.10 -6.67 -2.07
C GLU A 43 -9.83 -6.92 -0.74
N GLN A 44 -10.60 -8.01 -0.63
CA GLN A 44 -11.24 -8.41 0.62
C GLN A 44 -10.20 -8.73 1.70
N LYS A 45 -9.17 -9.50 1.36
CA LYS A 45 -8.07 -9.81 2.29
C LYS A 45 -7.40 -8.52 2.79
N ARG A 46 -7.10 -7.58 1.90
CA ARG A 46 -6.52 -6.28 2.28
C ARG A 46 -7.43 -5.47 3.19
N THR A 47 -8.71 -5.43 2.88
CA THR A 47 -9.68 -4.73 3.74
C THR A 47 -9.69 -5.34 5.14
N GLN A 48 -9.63 -6.66 5.26
CA GLN A 48 -9.54 -7.35 6.54
C GLN A 48 -8.21 -7.06 7.26
N GLU A 49 -7.08 -7.06 6.54
CA GLU A 49 -5.77 -6.69 7.07
C GLU A 49 -5.76 -5.24 7.56
N ASP A 50 -6.31 -4.33 6.77
CA ASP A 50 -6.40 -2.91 7.14
C ASP A 50 -7.32 -2.69 8.37
N LEU A 51 -8.42 -3.43 8.50
CA LEU A 51 -9.28 -3.43 9.69
C LEU A 51 -8.60 -4.08 10.89
N GLY A 52 -7.91 -5.19 10.69
CA GLY A 52 -7.12 -5.87 11.71
C GLY A 52 -5.87 -5.10 12.16
N GLY A 53 -5.42 -4.12 11.37
CA GLY A 53 -4.23 -3.32 11.66
C GLY A 53 -2.92 -4.04 11.47
N GLU A 54 -2.95 -5.16 10.80
CA GLU A 54 -1.78 -5.93 10.47
C GLU A 54 -1.70 -6.12 8.96
N PHE A 55 -0.57 -5.83 8.38
CA PHE A 55 -0.32 -6.07 6.96
C PHE A 55 1.14 -6.43 6.70
N GLU A 56 1.42 -7.06 5.58
CA GLU A 56 2.78 -7.40 5.17
C GLU A 56 3.32 -6.39 4.16
N GLY A 57 4.49 -5.82 4.46
CA GLY A 57 5.10 -4.81 3.60
C GLY A 57 6.33 -4.17 4.23
N VAL A 58 6.68 -2.98 3.77
CA VAL A 58 7.87 -2.25 4.22
C VAL A 58 7.58 -1.11 5.20
N GLY A 59 6.31 -0.75 5.41
CA GLY A 59 5.89 0.26 6.38
C GLY A 59 6.09 1.70 5.92
N ILE A 60 5.51 2.03 4.77
CA ILE A 60 5.45 3.41 4.27
C ILE A 60 4.00 3.80 3.97
N GLN A 61 3.67 5.04 4.30
CA GLN A 61 2.51 5.70 3.72
C GLN A 61 2.92 6.39 2.43
N ILE A 62 2.20 6.12 1.35
CA ILE A 62 2.46 6.71 0.04
C ILE A 62 1.25 7.52 -0.43
N GLY A 63 1.52 8.46 -1.30
CA GLY A 63 0.51 9.32 -1.91
C GLY A 63 1.04 9.95 -3.19
N PHE A 64 0.31 10.90 -3.75
CA PHE A 64 0.76 11.65 -4.91
C PHE A 64 1.03 13.11 -4.55
N LYS A 65 2.10 13.66 -5.15
CA LYS A 65 2.35 15.09 -5.22
C LYS A 65 2.43 15.48 -6.71
N GLY A 66 1.36 16.09 -7.21
CA GLY A 66 1.15 16.17 -8.65
C GLY A 66 0.93 14.79 -9.25
N SER A 67 1.72 14.42 -10.26
CA SER A 67 1.70 13.09 -10.89
C SER A 67 2.74 12.13 -10.36
N GLN A 68 3.53 12.52 -9.36
CA GLN A 68 4.63 11.73 -8.83
C GLN A 68 4.25 11.03 -7.53
N LEU A 69 4.60 9.76 -7.43
CA LEU A 69 4.43 8.98 -6.21
C LEU A 69 5.44 9.46 -5.15
N VAL A 70 4.95 9.72 -3.94
CA VAL A 70 5.76 10.28 -2.85
C VAL A 70 5.53 9.50 -1.55
N VAL A 71 6.57 9.39 -0.74
CA VAL A 71 6.48 8.93 0.64
C VAL A 71 5.87 10.05 1.48
N VAL A 72 4.67 9.79 2.03
CA VAL A 72 4.02 10.71 2.98
C VAL A 72 4.72 10.63 4.33
N ALA A 73 4.92 9.39 4.82
CA ALA A 73 5.69 9.11 6.03
C ALA A 73 6.11 7.63 6.08
N PRO A 74 7.31 7.30 6.57
CA PRO A 74 7.59 5.95 7.05
C PRO A 74 6.83 5.71 8.36
N LEU A 75 6.45 4.45 8.60
CA LEU A 75 5.85 4.04 9.87
C LEU A 75 6.95 3.71 10.88
N GLU A 76 6.71 4.08 12.14
CA GLU A 76 7.67 3.88 13.23
C GLU A 76 8.01 2.40 13.44
N GLY A 77 9.29 2.09 13.63
CA GLY A 77 9.82 0.74 13.87
C GLY A 77 9.91 -0.17 12.64
N THR A 78 9.50 0.32 11.47
CA THR A 78 9.40 -0.49 10.24
C THR A 78 10.72 -0.56 9.45
N PRO A 79 10.84 -1.50 8.48
CA PRO A 79 12.00 -1.56 7.60
C PRO A 79 12.30 -0.26 6.87
N ALA A 80 11.28 0.44 6.41
CA ALA A 80 11.43 1.69 5.68
C ALA A 80 12.04 2.81 6.55
N GLU A 81 11.59 2.95 7.80
CA GLU A 81 12.17 3.91 8.73
C GLU A 81 13.63 3.57 9.04
N LYS A 82 13.92 2.29 9.34
CA LYS A 82 15.28 1.81 9.64
C LYS A 82 16.24 2.01 8.48
N ALA A 83 15.75 1.90 7.24
CA ALA A 83 16.53 2.16 6.03
C ALA A 83 16.71 3.66 5.73
N GLY A 84 16.15 4.56 6.56
CA GLY A 84 16.32 6.00 6.42
C GLY A 84 15.48 6.64 5.30
N ILE A 85 14.38 6.02 4.92
CA ILE A 85 13.37 6.62 4.06
C ILE A 85 12.71 7.78 4.80
N LYS A 86 12.45 8.89 4.11
CA LYS A 86 11.92 10.11 4.71
C LYS A 86 10.65 10.57 4.03
N ALA A 87 9.83 11.29 4.77
CA ALA A 87 8.72 12.03 4.20
C ALA A 87 9.22 13.00 3.12
N GLY A 88 8.54 13.02 1.98
CA GLY A 88 8.90 13.83 0.83
C GLY A 88 9.88 13.17 -0.16
N ASP A 89 10.35 11.95 0.08
CA ASP A 89 11.06 11.17 -0.93
C ASP A 89 10.11 10.81 -2.06
N PHE A 90 10.48 11.06 -3.31
CA PHE A 90 9.72 10.61 -4.46
C PHE A 90 10.14 9.19 -4.83
N ILE A 91 9.19 8.32 -5.04
CA ILE A 91 9.42 6.96 -5.50
C ILE A 91 9.36 7.00 -7.02
N VAL A 92 10.48 6.82 -7.68
CA VAL A 92 10.58 6.88 -9.16
C VAL A 92 10.65 5.51 -9.81
N GLY A 93 10.96 4.48 -9.02
CA GLY A 93 10.99 3.09 -9.49
C GLY A 93 10.76 2.10 -8.36
N ILE A 94 10.24 0.94 -8.72
CA ILE A 94 10.03 -0.21 -7.83
C ILE A 94 10.60 -1.44 -8.55
N LYS A 95 11.47 -2.17 -7.86
CA LYS A 95 12.08 -3.41 -8.34
C LYS A 95 11.75 -4.54 -7.37
N ASP A 96 11.27 -5.65 -7.89
CA ASP A 96 10.98 -6.86 -7.11
C ASP A 96 11.57 -8.05 -7.85
N GLN A 97 12.64 -8.63 -7.32
CA GLN A 97 13.36 -9.72 -7.96
C GLN A 97 12.53 -11.01 -7.97
N ASP A 98 11.78 -11.27 -6.92
CA ASP A 98 10.96 -12.49 -6.80
C ASP A 98 9.83 -12.47 -7.84
N LYS A 99 9.22 -11.30 -8.04
CA LYS A 99 8.17 -11.10 -9.05
C LYS A 99 8.72 -10.81 -10.45
N LYS A 100 10.05 -10.66 -10.59
CA LYS A 100 10.73 -10.23 -11.84
C LYS A 100 10.15 -8.93 -12.41
N ILE A 101 9.91 -7.96 -11.54
CA ILE A 101 9.34 -6.67 -11.87
C ILE A 101 10.41 -5.60 -11.69
N GLU A 102 10.56 -4.76 -12.71
CA GLU A 102 11.23 -3.48 -12.64
C GLU A 102 10.34 -2.46 -13.34
N ARG A 103 9.77 -1.53 -12.56
CA ARG A 103 8.76 -0.61 -13.09
C ARG A 103 8.98 0.81 -12.58
N GLY A 104 8.99 1.76 -13.53
CA GLY A 104 8.89 3.18 -13.22
C GLY A 104 7.49 3.53 -12.68
N THR A 105 7.42 4.53 -11.82
CA THR A 105 6.18 4.92 -11.14
C THR A 105 5.41 6.04 -11.82
N LEU A 106 5.88 6.53 -12.96
CA LEU A 106 5.16 7.54 -13.72
C LEU A 106 3.85 6.97 -14.28
N GLY A 107 2.73 7.60 -13.95
CA GLY A 107 1.40 7.17 -14.38
C GLY A 107 0.86 5.90 -13.69
N ILE A 108 1.53 5.43 -12.64
CA ILE A 108 1.03 4.32 -11.82
C ILE A 108 -0.18 4.77 -10.99
N THR A 109 -1.14 3.88 -10.74
CA THR A 109 -2.20 4.15 -9.77
C THR A 109 -1.73 3.87 -8.34
N LEU A 110 -2.37 4.48 -7.33
CA LEU A 110 -2.01 4.22 -5.93
C LEU A 110 -2.20 2.75 -5.54
N PRO A 111 -3.31 2.08 -5.91
CA PRO A 111 -3.47 0.65 -5.67
C PRO A 111 -2.35 -0.19 -6.31
N ASP A 112 -2.01 0.07 -7.58
CA ASP A 112 -0.94 -0.68 -8.26
C ASP A 112 0.41 -0.48 -7.56
N ALA A 113 0.71 0.74 -7.10
CA ALA A 113 1.94 1.01 -6.35
C ALA A 113 1.97 0.25 -5.01
N VAL A 114 0.85 0.24 -4.29
CA VAL A 114 0.70 -0.54 -3.05
C VAL A 114 0.93 -2.03 -3.32
N ASP A 115 0.39 -2.57 -4.42
CA ASP A 115 0.52 -3.98 -4.81
C ASP A 115 1.94 -4.39 -5.13
N LEU A 116 2.70 -3.47 -5.71
CA LEU A 116 4.11 -3.71 -6.00
C LEU A 116 4.98 -3.63 -4.74
N ILE A 117 4.66 -2.73 -3.82
CA ILE A 117 5.44 -2.51 -2.60
C ILE A 117 5.11 -3.56 -1.53
N ARG A 118 3.84 -3.95 -1.37
CA ARG A 118 3.41 -5.03 -0.48
C ARG A 118 3.82 -6.40 -1.03
N GLY A 119 3.89 -7.37 -0.15
CA GLY A 119 4.16 -8.78 -0.49
C GLY A 119 4.51 -9.57 0.75
N PRO A 120 4.73 -10.89 0.61
CA PRO A 120 4.97 -11.80 1.75
C PRO A 120 6.12 -11.35 2.63
N ALA A 121 5.94 -11.49 3.94
CA ALA A 121 7.02 -11.24 4.90
C ALA A 121 8.26 -12.10 4.56
N GLY A 122 9.45 -11.50 4.64
CA GLY A 122 10.72 -12.12 4.25
C GLY A 122 11.12 -11.87 2.79
N SER A 123 10.19 -11.51 1.90
CA SER A 123 10.53 -11.14 0.51
C SER A 123 11.14 -9.75 0.42
N GLN A 124 11.85 -9.47 -0.68
CA GLN A 124 12.56 -8.21 -0.87
C GLN A 124 11.90 -7.33 -1.93
N VAL A 125 12.02 -6.02 -1.72
CA VAL A 125 11.66 -5.00 -2.71
C VAL A 125 12.68 -3.88 -2.66
N THR A 126 13.11 -3.37 -3.83
CA THR A 126 13.98 -2.20 -3.92
C THR A 126 13.16 -1.01 -4.39
N LEU A 127 13.21 0.08 -3.62
CA LEU A 127 12.63 1.36 -3.99
C LEU A 127 13.72 2.28 -4.53
N VAL A 128 13.51 2.81 -5.73
CA VAL A 128 14.37 3.86 -6.30
C VAL A 128 13.75 5.20 -5.93
N LEU A 129 14.46 5.96 -5.13
CA LEU A 129 13.98 7.20 -4.54
C LEU A 129 14.75 8.41 -5.07
N THR A 130 14.08 9.54 -5.23
CA THR A 130 14.76 10.84 -5.39
C THR A 130 14.41 11.73 -4.22
N ARG A 131 15.44 12.40 -3.68
CA ARG A 131 15.32 13.25 -2.49
C ARG A 131 15.81 14.65 -2.79
N LYS A 132 15.06 15.66 -2.36
CA LYS A 132 15.47 17.06 -2.52
C LYS A 132 16.87 17.28 -1.91
N GLY A 133 17.78 17.87 -2.71
CA GLY A 133 19.16 18.12 -2.30
C GLY A 133 20.13 16.93 -2.48
N LYS A 134 19.68 15.90 -3.19
CA LYS A 134 20.54 14.84 -3.72
C LYS A 134 20.36 14.75 -5.23
N ASP A 135 21.46 14.73 -5.96
CA ASP A 135 21.45 14.70 -7.44
C ASP A 135 21.26 13.28 -7.97
N GLU A 136 21.70 12.28 -7.22
CA GLU A 136 21.58 10.88 -7.61
C GLU A 136 20.41 10.17 -6.95
N PRO A 137 19.70 9.28 -7.67
CA PRO A 137 18.69 8.42 -7.09
C PRO A 137 19.28 7.50 -6.02
N LEU A 138 18.51 7.23 -4.98
CA LEU A 138 18.85 6.32 -3.90
C LEU A 138 18.14 4.99 -4.16
N GLU A 139 18.88 3.92 -4.32
CA GLU A 139 18.31 2.57 -4.30
C GLU A 139 18.28 2.06 -2.86
N VAL A 140 17.10 1.76 -2.37
CA VAL A 140 16.89 1.27 -1.00
C VAL A 140 16.25 -0.11 -1.06
N GLU A 141 17.04 -1.13 -0.71
CA GLU A 141 16.56 -2.50 -0.60
C GLU A 141 15.89 -2.70 0.76
N LEU A 142 14.70 -3.29 0.75
CA LEU A 142 13.85 -3.45 1.92
C LEU A 142 13.34 -4.89 2.00
N THR A 143 13.46 -5.50 3.16
CA THR A 143 12.81 -6.77 3.45
C THR A 143 11.42 -6.51 4.01
N ARG A 144 10.40 -7.08 3.38
CA ARG A 144 9.02 -6.98 3.84
C ARG A 144 8.85 -7.72 5.16
N THR A 145 8.09 -7.15 6.06
CA THR A 145 7.77 -7.74 7.37
C THR A 145 6.28 -7.62 7.66
N LYS A 146 5.82 -8.41 8.62
CA LYS A 146 4.51 -8.17 9.23
C LYS A 146 4.58 -6.88 10.03
N ILE A 147 3.70 -5.94 9.72
CA ILE A 147 3.63 -4.62 10.33
C ILE A 147 2.31 -4.52 11.08
N THR A 148 2.40 -4.21 12.36
CA THR A 148 1.21 -3.95 13.19
C THR A 148 1.12 -2.45 13.43
N VAL A 149 -0.02 -1.86 13.05
CA VAL A 149 -0.32 -0.46 13.34
C VAL A 149 -1.28 -0.43 14.53
N PRO A 150 -0.80 0.01 15.70
CA PRO A 150 -1.67 0.06 16.88
C PRO A 150 -2.84 1.02 16.67
N SER A 151 -3.99 0.72 17.25
CA SER A 151 -5.14 1.60 17.22
C SER A 151 -4.93 2.81 18.14
N VAL A 152 -4.26 2.59 19.26
CA VAL A 152 -4.05 3.58 20.32
C VAL A 152 -2.57 3.60 20.72
N LYS A 153 -2.04 4.78 21.01
CA LYS A 153 -0.77 4.95 21.71
C LYS A 153 -1.00 5.73 22.99
N LEU A 154 -0.56 5.17 24.11
CA LEU A 154 -0.58 5.82 25.41
C LEU A 154 0.85 6.23 25.77
N ALA A 155 1.03 7.49 26.14
CA ALA A 155 2.27 8.00 26.70
C ALA A 155 1.97 8.84 27.94
N PHE A 156 2.81 8.73 28.95
CA PHE A 156 2.75 9.62 30.12
C PHE A 156 3.76 10.75 29.91
N VAL A 157 3.30 11.99 29.99
CA VAL A 157 4.08 13.18 29.68
C VAL A 157 3.95 14.23 30.79
N GLY A 158 4.76 15.29 30.72
CA GLY A 158 4.75 16.40 31.68
C GLY A 158 5.58 16.14 32.92
N PRO A 159 5.64 17.11 33.87
CA PRO A 159 6.41 16.99 35.09
C PRO A 159 5.92 15.80 35.92
N GLY A 160 6.85 14.85 36.18
CA GLY A 160 6.57 13.63 36.94
C GLY A 160 5.68 12.62 36.22
N ASN A 161 5.57 12.70 34.88
CA ASN A 161 4.74 11.80 34.06
C ASN A 161 3.27 11.69 34.52
N LYS A 162 2.69 12.82 34.94
CA LYS A 162 1.34 12.87 35.53
C LYS A 162 0.23 13.06 34.50
N VAL A 163 0.55 13.34 33.25
CA VAL A 163 -0.42 13.56 32.17
C VAL A 163 -0.42 12.36 31.25
N ALA A 164 -1.53 11.66 31.15
CA ALA A 164 -1.73 10.60 30.17
C ALA A 164 -2.06 11.22 28.80
N HIS A 165 -1.21 11.02 27.82
CA HIS A 165 -1.42 11.41 26.43
C HIS A 165 -1.89 10.19 25.65
N LEU A 166 -3.17 10.13 25.34
CA LEU A 166 -3.78 9.08 24.52
C LEU A 166 -3.87 9.58 23.08
N LYS A 167 -3.20 8.88 22.16
CA LYS A 167 -3.26 9.17 20.72
C LYS A 167 -4.02 8.06 20.02
N LEU A 168 -5.24 8.35 19.59
CA LEU A 168 -6.02 7.45 18.75
C LEU A 168 -5.53 7.57 17.31
N LEU A 169 -5.03 6.47 16.73
CA LEU A 169 -4.45 6.42 15.38
C LEU A 169 -5.47 5.92 14.36
N ARG A 170 -6.34 5.00 14.77
CA ARG A 170 -7.39 4.44 13.93
C ARG A 170 -8.47 3.75 14.78
N PHE A 171 -9.63 3.51 14.17
CA PHE A 171 -10.63 2.61 14.70
C PHE A 171 -10.51 1.26 13.98
N GLY A 172 -10.52 0.16 14.72
CA GLY A 172 -10.41 -1.19 14.19
C GLY A 172 -10.78 -2.23 15.25
N GLU A 173 -10.66 -3.50 14.91
CA GLU A 173 -11.04 -4.60 15.79
C GLU A 173 -10.25 -4.61 17.11
N LEU A 174 -9.00 -4.16 17.10
CA LEU A 174 -8.14 -4.11 18.29
C LEU A 174 -8.41 -2.90 19.19
N THR A 175 -9.23 -1.93 18.76
CA THR A 175 -9.46 -0.69 19.55
C THR A 175 -10.11 -0.95 20.91
N ASN A 176 -10.81 -2.08 21.08
CA ASN A 176 -11.47 -2.44 22.35
C ASN A 176 -10.54 -3.24 23.29
N GLY A 177 -9.35 -3.62 22.87
CA GLY A 177 -8.42 -4.46 23.64
C GLY A 177 -7.09 -3.81 24.00
N GLU A 178 -6.85 -2.56 23.54
CA GLU A 178 -5.61 -1.80 23.78
C GLU A 178 -5.75 -0.75 24.88
#